data_1287e5a84a5dc08dee1472b6f489d388
#
_entry.id   1287e5a84a5dc08dee1472b6f489d388
#
_cell.length_a   1.000
_cell.length_b   1.000
_cell.length_c   1.000
_cell.angle_alpha   90.00
_cell.angle_beta   90.00
_cell.angle_gamma   90.00
#
_symmetry.space_group_name_H-M   'P 1'
#
loop_
_entity.id
_entity.type
_entity.pdbx_description
1 polymer ?
#
loop_
_entity_poly.entity_id
_entity_poly.type
_entity_poly.pdbx_seq_one_letter_code
_entity_poly.pdbx_strand_id
1 'polypeptide(L)'
;MNNIKVLKKGIDVSKIKAQLDEHPGDWGSQKGIDTAEIKDPHAYITSVDVLQLIMGGITKPSEDVGNTEICIPTPAYKNHTEVMKYLGEQFSDIRRCGFLALPIDEMVGAHIDEGTYYQDKDRYHLSIQGQYQYFVGNESIIVDPGTLMWFNNKIPHGTVNLGDETRITFVFDVPHGNS
;
A
#
# COMPACT_ATOMS: atom_id res chain seq x y z
N MET A 1 -4.27 -16.54 -16.61
CA MET A 1 -3.62 -16.34 -15.30
C MET A 1 -4.37 -15.18 -14.67
N ASN A 2 -4.91 -15.31 -13.47
CA ASN A 2 -5.66 -14.23 -12.84
C ASN A 2 -4.68 -13.19 -12.32
N ASN A 3 -4.94 -11.91 -12.60
CA ASN A 3 -4.10 -10.79 -12.16
C ASN A 3 -4.51 -10.28 -10.76
N ILE A 4 -5.65 -10.70 -10.26
CA ILE A 4 -6.14 -10.42 -8.92
C ILE A 4 -6.49 -11.74 -8.23
N LYS A 5 -6.05 -11.92 -6.99
CA LYS A 5 -6.36 -13.09 -6.17
C LYS A 5 -6.80 -12.65 -4.78
N VAL A 6 -8.06 -12.82 -4.48
CA VAL A 6 -8.58 -12.65 -3.11
C VAL A 6 -8.14 -13.85 -2.27
N LEU A 7 -7.37 -13.59 -1.22
CA LEU A 7 -6.85 -14.61 -0.30
C LEU A 7 -7.82 -14.87 0.86
N LYS A 8 -8.40 -13.81 1.41
CA LYS A 8 -9.32 -13.90 2.54
C LYS A 8 -10.29 -12.71 2.55
N LYS A 9 -11.50 -12.93 3.03
CA LYS A 9 -12.52 -11.91 3.31
C LYS A 9 -12.99 -12.00 4.75
N GLY A 10 -13.63 -10.93 5.24
CA GLY A 10 -14.22 -10.89 6.57
C GLY A 10 -13.18 -10.89 7.69
N ILE A 11 -11.99 -10.36 7.44
CA ILE A 11 -10.97 -10.14 8.45
C ILE A 11 -11.45 -9.03 9.38
N ASP A 12 -11.39 -9.26 10.70
CA ASP A 12 -11.65 -8.21 11.68
C ASP A 12 -10.46 -7.22 11.70
N VAL A 13 -10.68 -6.04 11.13
CA VAL A 13 -9.70 -4.95 11.06
C VAL A 13 -9.95 -3.86 12.10
N SER A 14 -10.86 -4.06 13.03
CA SER A 14 -11.29 -3.06 14.02
C SER A 14 -10.14 -2.54 14.88
N LYS A 15 -9.25 -3.41 15.33
CA LYS A 15 -8.08 -3.02 16.13
C LYS A 15 -7.04 -2.24 15.30
N ILE A 16 -6.89 -2.60 14.04
CA ILE A 16 -6.00 -1.87 13.11
C ILE A 16 -6.54 -0.46 12.90
N LYS A 17 -7.86 -0.35 12.65
CA LYS A 17 -8.53 0.94 12.49
C LYS A 17 -8.43 1.78 13.77
N ALA A 18 -8.63 1.20 14.95
CA ALA A 18 -8.51 1.90 16.22
C ALA A 18 -7.12 2.54 16.39
N GLN A 19 -6.04 1.85 16.03
CA GLN A 19 -4.69 2.42 16.08
C GLN A 19 -4.51 3.61 15.11
N LEU A 20 -5.13 3.57 13.92
CA LEU A 20 -5.12 4.71 12.99
C LEU A 20 -5.85 5.93 13.58
N ASP A 21 -6.99 5.69 14.23
CA ASP A 21 -7.79 6.74 14.87
C ASP A 21 -7.09 7.33 16.11
N GLU A 22 -6.30 6.53 16.84
CA GLU A 22 -5.50 6.95 17.99
C GLU A 22 -4.26 7.76 17.61
N HIS A 23 -3.75 7.59 16.40
CA HIS A 23 -2.50 8.21 15.93
C HIS A 23 -2.68 9.00 14.61
N PRO A 24 -3.61 9.97 14.55
CA PRO A 24 -3.88 10.72 13.32
C PRO A 24 -2.70 11.56 12.84
N GLY A 25 -1.75 11.88 13.74
CA GLY A 25 -0.53 12.63 13.41
C GLY A 25 0.50 11.84 12.60
N ASP A 26 0.35 10.52 12.47
CA ASP A 26 1.26 9.68 11.71
C ASP A 26 1.01 9.74 10.19
N TRP A 27 -0.15 10.26 9.77
CA TRP A 27 -0.43 10.51 8.36
C TRP A 27 0.45 11.61 7.78
N GLY A 28 0.81 11.46 6.52
CA GLY A 28 1.73 12.39 5.86
C GLY A 28 3.17 12.26 6.31
N SER A 29 3.56 11.10 6.82
CA SER A 29 4.94 10.79 7.25
C SER A 29 6.00 11.00 6.15
N GLN A 30 5.58 11.10 4.87
CA GLN A 30 6.43 11.48 3.73
C GLN A 30 6.55 12.99 3.52
N LYS A 31 5.80 13.83 4.23
CA LYS A 31 5.83 15.30 4.04
C LYS A 31 7.18 15.95 4.38
N GLY A 32 8.11 15.24 4.97
CA GLY A 32 9.49 15.69 5.22
C GLY A 32 10.52 15.18 4.21
N ILE A 33 10.12 14.31 3.29
CA ILE A 33 10.94 13.91 2.15
C ILE A 33 10.64 14.92 1.05
N ASP A 34 11.64 15.74 0.71
CA ASP A 34 11.50 16.75 -0.34
C ASP A 34 11.30 16.06 -1.69
N THR A 35 10.05 15.79 -2.02
CA THR A 35 9.65 15.21 -3.30
C THR A 35 9.64 16.24 -4.43
N ALA A 36 10.03 17.48 -4.16
CA ALA A 36 10.01 18.58 -5.13
C ALA A 36 10.96 18.35 -6.31
N GLU A 37 11.95 17.46 -6.18
CA GLU A 37 12.86 17.09 -7.27
C GLU A 37 12.52 15.76 -7.93
N ILE A 38 11.66 14.92 -7.31
CA ILE A 38 11.14 13.72 -7.95
C ILE A 38 9.98 14.16 -8.84
N LYS A 39 10.30 14.57 -10.05
CA LYS A 39 9.32 14.63 -11.14
C LYS A 39 8.93 13.20 -11.46
N ASP A 40 8.13 12.60 -10.60
CA ASP A 40 7.47 11.35 -10.89
C ASP A 40 6.47 11.64 -12.02
N PRO A 41 6.68 11.11 -13.25
CA PRO A 41 5.71 11.23 -14.32
C PRO A 41 4.38 10.53 -13.97
N HIS A 42 4.34 9.75 -12.88
CA HIS A 42 3.16 9.09 -12.33
C HIS A 42 2.52 9.86 -11.16
N ALA A 43 2.90 11.11 -10.91
CA ALA A 43 2.29 12.00 -9.90
C ALA A 43 0.81 12.33 -10.17
N TYR A 44 0.04 11.34 -10.65
CA TYR A 44 -1.43 11.37 -10.69
C TYR A 44 -2.06 11.13 -9.31
N ILE A 45 -1.23 10.92 -8.28
CA ILE A 45 -1.65 10.63 -6.92
C ILE A 45 -1.59 11.92 -6.09
N THR A 46 -2.35 12.94 -6.51
CA THR A 46 -2.38 14.22 -5.79
C THR A 46 -3.23 14.19 -4.52
N SER A 47 -4.12 13.21 -4.37
CA SER A 47 -5.10 13.14 -3.29
C SER A 47 -4.90 11.98 -2.29
N VAL A 48 -3.97 11.07 -2.54
CA VAL A 48 -3.68 9.97 -1.60
C VAL A 48 -2.85 10.49 -0.43
N ASP A 49 -3.37 10.32 0.78
CA ASP A 49 -2.56 10.49 1.99
C ASP A 49 -1.86 9.16 2.33
N VAL A 50 -0.62 9.25 2.79
CA VAL A 50 0.24 8.09 2.99
C VAL A 50 0.79 8.05 4.41
N LEU A 51 0.69 6.88 5.06
CA LEU A 51 1.30 6.58 6.34
C LEU A 51 2.23 5.38 6.14
N GLN A 52 3.53 5.63 5.96
CA GLN A 52 4.53 4.58 5.79
C GLN A 52 4.92 3.99 7.15
N LEU A 53 4.93 2.66 7.25
CA LEU A 53 5.50 1.94 8.39
C LEU A 53 6.94 1.50 8.11
N ILE A 54 7.17 0.95 6.91
CA ILE A 54 8.50 0.63 6.40
C ILE A 54 8.63 1.26 5.02
N MET A 55 9.53 2.21 4.88
CA MET A 55 9.75 2.94 3.64
C MET A 55 11.01 2.48 2.91
N GLY A 56 11.07 2.74 1.61
CA GLY A 56 12.31 2.63 0.85
C GLY A 56 13.28 3.76 1.19
N GLY A 57 14.53 3.60 0.76
CA GLY A 57 15.57 4.60 0.95
C GLY A 57 16.60 4.55 -0.17
N ILE A 58 17.48 5.55 -0.20
CA ILE A 58 18.63 5.65 -1.09
C ILE A 58 19.89 5.83 -0.25
N THR A 59 21.05 5.39 -0.76
CA THR A 59 22.37 5.60 -0.12
C THR A 59 23.11 6.77 -0.72
N LYS A 60 22.76 7.20 -1.93
CA LYS A 60 23.35 8.32 -2.67
C LYS A 60 22.30 8.99 -3.55
N PRO A 61 22.44 10.30 -3.80
CA PRO A 61 21.44 11.10 -4.53
C PRO A 61 21.13 10.63 -5.96
N SER A 62 22.01 9.84 -6.57
CA SER A 62 21.82 9.31 -7.93
C SER A 62 21.00 8.02 -7.99
N GLU A 63 20.57 7.48 -6.85
CA GLU A 63 19.75 6.28 -6.79
C GLU A 63 18.28 6.64 -6.89
N ASP A 64 17.52 5.75 -7.54
CA ASP A 64 16.08 5.73 -7.51
C ASP A 64 15.63 4.75 -6.40
N VAL A 65 14.72 5.20 -5.55
CA VAL A 65 14.19 4.39 -4.45
C VAL A 65 13.55 3.09 -4.94
N GLY A 66 12.95 3.10 -6.13
CA GLY A 66 12.41 1.91 -6.79
C GLY A 66 13.47 0.86 -7.17
N ASN A 67 14.75 1.24 -7.17
CA ASN A 67 15.87 0.37 -7.54
C ASN A 67 16.77 -0.02 -6.36
N THR A 68 16.32 0.19 -5.13
CA THR A 68 17.08 -0.20 -3.91
C THR A 68 16.33 -1.26 -3.12
N GLU A 69 17.06 -2.07 -2.37
CA GLU A 69 16.49 -3.05 -1.42
C GLU A 69 16.35 -2.48 0.00
N ILE A 70 16.61 -1.20 0.18
CA ILE A 70 16.55 -0.54 1.49
C ILE A 70 15.12 -0.52 2.01
N CYS A 71 14.97 -0.96 3.26
CA CYS A 71 13.71 -0.95 4.01
C CYS A 71 13.97 -0.32 5.38
N ILE A 72 13.37 0.84 5.64
CA ILE A 72 13.62 1.65 6.83
C ILE A 72 12.31 1.76 7.62
N PRO A 73 12.24 1.22 8.86
CA PRO A 73 11.10 1.48 9.74
C PRO A 73 11.00 2.97 10.07
N THR A 74 9.79 3.51 9.96
CA THR A 74 9.49 4.90 10.34
C THR A 74 9.16 4.99 11.84
N PRO A 75 9.15 6.20 12.43
CA PRO A 75 8.67 6.38 13.79
C PRO A 75 7.23 5.91 14.02
N ALA A 76 6.37 5.95 12.99
CA ALA A 76 4.99 5.48 13.06
C ALA A 76 4.87 3.95 13.24
N TYR A 77 5.89 3.17 12.86
CA TYR A 77 5.87 1.71 12.95
C TYR A 77 5.45 1.20 14.34
N LYS A 78 5.94 1.84 15.41
CA LYS A 78 5.65 1.44 16.81
C LYS A 78 4.21 1.65 17.24
N ASN A 79 3.47 2.53 16.54
CA ASN A 79 2.10 2.90 16.86
C ASN A 79 1.06 1.98 16.16
N HIS A 80 1.48 1.25 15.12
CA HIS A 80 0.58 0.44 14.27
C HIS A 80 0.99 -1.04 14.28
N THR A 81 1.04 -1.62 15.49
CA THR A 81 1.51 -2.98 15.71
C THR A 81 0.50 -4.06 15.35
N GLU A 82 -0.81 -3.77 15.40
CA GLU A 82 -1.86 -4.76 15.16
C GLU A 82 -1.84 -5.28 13.71
N VAL A 83 -1.60 -4.41 12.73
CA VAL A 83 -1.49 -4.83 11.33
C VAL A 83 -0.27 -5.72 11.12
N MET A 84 0.87 -5.35 11.69
CA MET A 84 2.12 -6.13 11.57
C MET A 84 2.01 -7.48 12.28
N LYS A 85 1.34 -7.52 13.45
CA LYS A 85 1.04 -8.76 14.17
C LYS A 85 0.17 -9.69 13.33
N TYR A 86 -0.96 -9.19 12.80
CA TYR A 86 -1.88 -9.97 11.99
C TYR A 86 -1.18 -10.55 10.74
N LEU A 87 -0.42 -9.73 10.02
CA LEU A 87 0.24 -10.17 8.80
C LEU A 87 1.44 -11.08 9.08
N GLY A 88 2.17 -10.85 10.17
CA GLY A 88 3.31 -11.69 10.58
C GLY A 88 2.94 -13.13 10.93
N GLU A 89 1.66 -13.43 11.16
CA GLU A 89 1.15 -14.81 11.30
C GLU A 89 1.05 -15.55 9.97
N GLN A 90 1.07 -14.83 8.84
CA GLN A 90 0.82 -15.37 7.50
C GLN A 90 1.99 -15.16 6.53
N PHE A 91 2.81 -14.12 6.75
CA PHE A 91 3.91 -13.73 5.89
C PHE A 91 5.20 -13.60 6.70
N SER A 92 6.27 -14.24 6.25
CA SER A 92 7.53 -14.32 7.03
C SER A 92 8.48 -13.14 6.82
N ASP A 93 8.33 -12.37 5.74
CA ASP A 93 9.29 -11.31 5.37
C ASP A 93 8.57 -10.13 4.73
N ILE A 94 7.86 -9.34 5.56
CA ILE A 94 7.20 -8.12 5.10
C ILE A 94 8.25 -7.04 4.89
N ARG A 95 8.29 -6.50 3.69
CA ARG A 95 9.22 -5.45 3.27
C ARG A 95 8.56 -4.07 3.37
N ARG A 96 8.63 -3.24 2.32
CA ARG A 96 7.99 -1.92 2.34
C ARG A 96 6.50 -2.04 2.55
N CYS A 97 5.96 -1.23 3.45
CA CYS A 97 4.54 -1.29 3.76
C CYS A 97 4.04 0.03 4.36
N GLY A 98 2.73 0.27 4.20
CA GLY A 98 2.07 1.45 4.77
C GLY A 98 0.59 1.51 4.44
N PHE A 99 -0.08 2.48 5.03
CA PHE A 99 -1.48 2.77 4.74
C PHE A 99 -1.60 3.85 3.67
N LEU A 100 -2.59 3.70 2.81
CA LEU A 100 -2.97 4.63 1.77
C LEU A 100 -4.43 5.04 2.00
N ALA A 101 -4.67 6.34 2.17
CA ALA A 101 -6.01 6.90 2.28
C ALA A 101 -6.38 7.62 0.98
N LEU A 102 -7.51 7.26 0.38
CA LEU A 102 -8.04 7.86 -0.84
C LEU A 102 -9.41 8.47 -0.53
N PRO A 103 -9.60 9.80 -0.70
CA PRO A 103 -10.88 10.45 -0.45
C PRO A 103 -12.02 9.90 -1.30
N ILE A 104 -13.25 10.28 -0.92
CA ILE A 104 -14.48 9.97 -1.67
C ILE A 104 -14.36 10.54 -3.09
N ASP A 105 -14.89 9.80 -4.08
CA ASP A 105 -14.91 10.15 -5.51
C ASP A 105 -13.53 10.32 -6.18
N GLU A 106 -12.45 10.02 -5.45
CA GLU A 106 -11.09 10.10 -5.98
C GLU A 106 -10.62 8.76 -6.57
N MET A 107 -9.63 8.85 -7.44
CA MET A 107 -9.05 7.69 -8.10
C MET A 107 -7.52 7.73 -8.13
N VAL A 108 -6.92 6.55 -8.14
CA VAL A 108 -5.53 6.34 -8.57
C VAL A 108 -5.58 5.79 -9.98
N GLY A 109 -5.07 6.54 -10.94
CA GLY A 109 -5.02 6.16 -12.34
C GLY A 109 -4.20 4.90 -12.59
N ALA A 110 -4.32 4.33 -13.80
CA ALA A 110 -3.57 3.16 -14.19
C ALA A 110 -2.07 3.45 -14.22
N HIS A 111 -1.29 2.71 -13.45
CA HIS A 111 0.17 2.77 -13.37
C HIS A 111 0.76 1.38 -13.18
N ILE A 112 2.07 1.28 -13.34
CA ILE A 112 2.86 0.06 -13.07
C ILE A 112 3.84 0.42 -11.94
N ASP A 113 4.03 -0.48 -10.99
CA ASP A 113 5.09 -0.32 -10.00
C ASP A 113 6.44 -0.62 -10.65
N GLU A 114 7.18 0.44 -10.97
CA GLU A 114 8.45 0.35 -11.68
C GLU A 114 9.64 0.29 -10.73
N GLY A 115 10.70 -0.39 -11.19
CA GLY A 115 11.96 -0.52 -10.48
C GLY A 115 12.33 -1.97 -10.18
N THR A 116 13.63 -2.20 -10.01
CA THR A 116 14.18 -3.55 -9.75
C THR A 116 13.70 -4.14 -8.42
N TYR A 117 13.38 -3.28 -7.44
CA TYR A 117 12.81 -3.69 -6.17
C TYR A 117 11.54 -4.52 -6.33
N TYR A 118 10.66 -4.13 -7.26
CA TYR A 118 9.36 -4.79 -7.42
C TYR A 118 9.42 -6.09 -8.24
N GLN A 119 10.53 -6.36 -8.94
CA GLN A 119 10.61 -7.48 -9.88
C GLN A 119 10.48 -8.83 -9.19
N ASP A 120 11.04 -8.98 -7.99
CA ASP A 120 11.04 -10.22 -7.21
C ASP A 120 10.15 -10.16 -5.95
N LYS A 121 9.22 -9.20 -5.89
CA LYS A 121 8.26 -9.04 -4.79
C LYS A 121 6.83 -9.27 -5.27
N ASP A 122 6.04 -9.88 -4.41
CA ASP A 122 4.60 -9.93 -4.49
C ASP A 122 4.01 -8.78 -3.68
N ARG A 123 3.02 -8.08 -4.23
CA ARG A 123 2.34 -6.98 -3.57
C ARG A 123 0.92 -7.36 -3.18
N TYR A 124 0.56 -6.97 -1.97
CA TYR A 124 -0.71 -7.29 -1.34
C TYR A 124 -1.41 -6.04 -0.83
N HIS A 125 -2.74 -6.09 -0.78
CA HIS A 125 -3.58 -5.14 -0.08
C HIS A 125 -4.40 -5.83 1.01
N LEU A 126 -4.45 -5.23 2.20
CA LEU A 126 -5.46 -5.47 3.21
C LEU A 126 -6.36 -4.23 3.28
N SER A 127 -7.64 -4.38 2.91
CA SER A 127 -8.62 -3.30 2.99
C SER A 127 -9.04 -3.05 4.43
N ILE A 128 -8.92 -1.80 4.92
CA ILE A 128 -9.22 -1.41 6.29
C ILE A 128 -10.54 -0.68 6.40
N GLN A 129 -10.83 0.23 5.47
CA GLN A 129 -12.01 1.09 5.49
C GLN A 129 -12.46 1.43 4.08
N GLY A 130 -13.76 1.60 3.89
CA GLY A 130 -14.37 2.01 2.63
C GLY A 130 -14.42 0.92 1.57
N GLN A 131 -15.49 0.92 0.77
CA GLN A 131 -15.62 0.05 -0.40
C GLN A 131 -15.02 0.75 -1.61
N TYR A 132 -14.31 0.02 -2.46
CA TYR A 132 -13.70 0.57 -3.66
C TYR A 132 -13.64 -0.44 -4.80
N GLN A 133 -13.51 0.06 -6.03
CA GLN A 133 -13.16 -0.76 -7.18
C GLN A 133 -11.64 -0.78 -7.37
N TYR A 134 -11.09 -1.97 -7.57
CA TYR A 134 -9.70 -2.19 -7.93
C TYR A 134 -9.61 -2.86 -9.29
N PHE A 135 -8.72 -2.40 -10.15
CA PHE A 135 -8.52 -2.97 -11.48
C PHE A 135 -7.06 -3.26 -11.76
N VAL A 136 -6.81 -4.35 -12.50
CA VAL A 136 -5.48 -4.82 -12.91
C VAL A 136 -5.57 -5.36 -14.33
N GLY A 137 -4.98 -4.66 -15.29
CA GLY A 137 -5.17 -4.95 -16.71
C GLY A 137 -6.64 -4.84 -17.10
N ASN A 138 -7.23 -5.94 -17.54
CA ASN A 138 -8.65 -6.04 -17.93
C ASN A 138 -9.53 -6.71 -16.86
N GLU A 139 -8.99 -7.00 -15.68
CA GLU A 139 -9.73 -7.55 -14.53
C GLU A 139 -10.10 -6.42 -13.57
N SER A 140 -11.27 -6.52 -12.95
CA SER A 140 -11.65 -5.63 -11.84
C SER A 140 -12.52 -6.34 -10.82
N ILE A 141 -12.41 -5.89 -9.56
CA ILE A 141 -13.22 -6.37 -8.45
C ILE A 141 -13.69 -5.20 -7.57
N ILE A 142 -14.80 -5.42 -6.87
CA ILE A 142 -15.19 -4.58 -5.75
C ILE A 142 -14.57 -5.17 -4.48
N VAL A 143 -13.94 -4.31 -3.71
CA VAL A 143 -13.20 -4.68 -2.48
C VAL A 143 -13.88 -4.05 -1.28
N ASP A 144 -14.26 -4.90 -0.33
CA ASP A 144 -14.83 -4.51 0.95
C ASP A 144 -13.77 -4.48 2.06
N PRO A 145 -13.98 -3.74 3.16
CA PRO A 145 -13.14 -3.83 4.35
C PRO A 145 -12.97 -5.27 4.84
N GLY A 146 -11.78 -5.58 5.35
CA GLY A 146 -11.42 -6.95 5.78
C GLY A 146 -11.10 -7.90 4.63
N THR A 147 -10.84 -7.39 3.43
CA THR A 147 -10.38 -8.19 2.29
C THR A 147 -8.85 -8.12 2.18
N LEU A 148 -8.21 -9.31 2.18
CA LEU A 148 -6.80 -9.48 1.86
C LEU A 148 -6.67 -10.03 0.45
N MET A 149 -5.89 -9.35 -0.40
CA MET A 149 -5.70 -9.74 -1.79
C MET A 149 -4.26 -9.54 -2.26
N TRP A 150 -3.83 -10.40 -3.17
CA TRP A 150 -2.67 -10.22 -4.03
C TRP A 150 -3.10 -9.63 -5.38
N PHE A 151 -2.25 -8.85 -6.00
CA PHE A 151 -2.44 -8.40 -7.37
C PHE A 151 -1.11 -8.29 -8.12
N ASN A 152 -1.18 -8.42 -9.44
CA ASN A 152 -0.01 -8.29 -10.30
C ASN A 152 0.33 -6.81 -10.51
N ASN A 153 1.23 -6.30 -9.69
CA ASN A 153 1.67 -4.90 -9.74
C ASN A 153 2.63 -4.57 -10.90
N LYS A 154 2.97 -5.57 -11.73
CA LYS A 154 3.86 -5.43 -12.90
C LYS A 154 3.11 -5.15 -14.20
N ILE A 155 1.79 -5.01 -14.13
CA ILE A 155 0.94 -4.58 -15.24
C ILE A 155 0.08 -3.39 -14.78
N PRO A 156 -0.53 -2.61 -15.72
CA PRO A 156 -1.32 -1.45 -15.35
C PRO A 156 -2.42 -1.79 -14.34
N HIS A 157 -2.42 -1.09 -13.22
CA HIS A 157 -3.40 -1.26 -12.15
C HIS A 157 -3.77 0.10 -11.53
N GLY A 158 -4.91 0.13 -10.85
CA GLY A 158 -5.40 1.35 -10.20
C GLY A 158 -6.67 1.10 -9.42
N THR A 159 -7.26 2.16 -8.89
CA THR A 159 -8.43 2.06 -8.02
C THR A 159 -9.30 3.31 -8.09
N VAL A 160 -10.59 3.12 -7.84
CA VAL A 160 -11.57 4.20 -7.70
C VAL A 160 -12.30 4.02 -6.37
N ASN A 161 -12.35 5.06 -5.55
CA ASN A 161 -13.18 5.06 -4.36
C ASN A 161 -14.63 5.34 -4.75
N LEU A 162 -15.46 4.31 -4.74
CA LEU A 162 -16.89 4.38 -5.06
C LEU A 162 -17.77 4.38 -3.80
N GLY A 163 -17.13 4.36 -2.62
CA GLY A 163 -17.83 4.37 -1.34
C GLY A 163 -18.21 5.78 -0.89
N ASP A 164 -18.85 5.84 0.26
CA ASP A 164 -19.34 7.07 0.93
C ASP A 164 -18.40 7.54 2.05
N GLU A 165 -17.23 6.94 2.17
CA GLU A 165 -16.19 7.30 3.12
C GLU A 165 -14.80 7.21 2.50
N THR A 166 -13.80 7.81 3.16
CA THR A 166 -12.40 7.65 2.75
C THR A 166 -12.01 6.18 2.76
N ARG A 167 -11.49 5.69 1.63
CA ARG A 167 -10.92 4.36 1.55
C ARG A 167 -9.56 4.33 2.25
N ILE A 168 -9.34 3.34 3.11
CA ILE A 168 -8.03 3.07 3.72
C ILE A 168 -7.62 1.65 3.39
N THR A 169 -6.43 1.51 2.81
CA THR A 169 -5.84 0.21 2.44
C THR A 169 -4.43 0.12 2.99
N PHE A 170 -4.07 -1.00 3.58
CA PHE A 170 -2.68 -1.33 3.91
C PHE A 170 -2.04 -2.06 2.74
N VAL A 171 -1.00 -1.48 2.16
CA VAL A 171 -0.20 -2.08 1.09
C VAL A 171 1.10 -2.62 1.67
N PHE A 172 1.54 -3.80 1.21
CA PHE A 172 2.80 -4.39 1.64
C PHE A 172 3.39 -5.31 0.58
N ASP A 173 4.71 -5.43 0.62
CA ASP A 173 5.50 -6.24 -0.30
C ASP A 173 6.14 -7.42 0.45
N VAL A 174 6.16 -8.58 -0.22
CA VAL A 174 6.78 -9.82 0.28
C VAL A 174 7.63 -10.42 -0.84
N PRO A 175 8.86 -10.88 -0.58
CA PRO A 175 9.64 -11.60 -1.57
C PRO A 175 8.92 -12.83 -2.09
N HIS A 176 9.05 -13.13 -3.38
CA HIS A 176 8.46 -14.33 -3.97
C HIS A 176 8.81 -15.60 -3.18
N GLY A 177 7.81 -16.42 -2.91
CA GLY A 177 7.98 -17.69 -2.18
C GLY A 177 7.88 -17.60 -0.66
N ASN A 178 7.63 -16.41 -0.09
CA ASN A 178 7.47 -16.18 1.35
C ASN A 178 6.01 -15.93 1.78
N SER A 179 5.06 -16.24 0.91
CA SER A 179 3.60 -16.09 1.13
C SER A 179 2.90 -17.44 1.26
#